data_011d52aa84146e90ec8c9ad5a0d5b223
#
_entry.id   011d52aa84146e90ec8c9ad5a0d5b223
#
_cell.length_a   1.000
_cell.length_b   1.000
_cell.length_c   1.000
_cell.angle_alpha   90.00
_cell.angle_beta   90.00
_cell.angle_gamma   90.00
#
_symmetry.space_group_name_H-M   'P 1'
#
loop_
_entity.id
_entity.type
_entity.pdbx_description
1 polymer ?
#
loop_
_entity_poly.entity_id
_entity_poly.type
_entity_poly.pdbx_seq_one_letter_code
_entity_poly.pdbx_strand_id
1 'polypeptide(L)'
;MISSDLLAFIRASIQSVWALEVLLLLKRDSSRTWTVPALVQEMRASNPLVTGVLVTFEAVGLVRREEDGGYIYAPAAPALAALADQLENAYRLRPAAVVKAILSSPNDKLQSFADAFRFKDGST
;
A
#
# COMPACT_ATOMS: atom_id res chain seq x y z
N MET A 1 6.89 15.82 -10.02
CA MET A 1 7.73 15.40 -8.88
C MET A 1 6.86 14.93 -7.74
N ILE A 2 7.28 13.89 -7.06
CA ILE A 2 6.54 13.35 -5.93
C ILE A 2 6.93 14.16 -4.69
N SER A 3 5.91 14.70 -3.99
CA SER A 3 6.16 15.49 -2.78
C SER A 3 6.71 14.60 -1.66
N SER A 4 7.36 15.22 -0.67
CA SER A 4 7.88 14.46 0.45
C SER A 4 6.76 13.84 1.28
N ASP A 5 5.61 14.49 1.37
CA ASP A 5 4.45 13.92 2.07
C ASP A 5 3.93 12.68 1.36
N LEU A 6 3.82 12.76 0.03
CA LEU A 6 3.38 11.61 -0.75
C LEU A 6 4.40 10.48 -0.67
N LEU A 7 5.68 10.79 -0.71
CA LEU A 7 6.71 9.78 -0.59
C LEU A 7 6.66 9.09 0.78
N ALA A 8 6.45 9.84 1.85
CA ALA A 8 6.29 9.26 3.18
C ALA A 8 5.06 8.35 3.25
N PHE A 9 3.97 8.76 2.60
CA PHE A 9 2.77 7.94 2.53
C PHE A 9 3.05 6.62 1.81
N ILE A 10 3.75 6.70 0.68
CA ILE A 10 4.11 5.50 -0.07
C ILE A 10 4.93 4.56 0.81
N ARG A 11 5.93 5.08 1.49
CA ARG A 11 6.80 4.28 2.35
C ARG A 11 6.04 3.60 3.48
N ALA A 12 5.08 4.29 4.05
CA ALA A 12 4.32 3.76 5.18
C ALA A 12 3.23 2.77 4.76
N SER A 13 2.68 2.94 3.56
CA SER A 13 1.44 2.27 3.21
C SER A 13 1.52 1.41 1.96
N ILE A 14 2.32 1.81 0.98
CA ILE A 14 2.32 1.19 -0.34
C ILE A 14 3.66 0.47 -0.53
N GLN A 15 3.70 -0.74 -0.04
CA GLN A 15 4.97 -1.49 0.03
C GLN A 15 5.25 -2.32 -1.22
N SER A 16 4.32 -2.30 -2.18
CA SER A 16 4.49 -3.03 -3.43
C SER A 16 3.56 -2.45 -4.47
N VAL A 17 3.82 -2.78 -5.72
CA VAL A 17 2.90 -2.41 -6.81
C VAL A 17 1.55 -3.10 -6.62
N TRP A 18 1.54 -4.31 -6.06
CA TRP A 18 0.29 -4.99 -5.73
C TRP A 18 -0.55 -4.18 -4.75
N ALA A 19 0.10 -3.58 -3.74
CA ALA A 19 -0.61 -2.74 -2.77
C ALA A 19 -1.22 -1.53 -3.47
N LEU A 20 -0.49 -0.91 -4.39
CA LEU A 20 -1.03 0.19 -5.18
C LEU A 20 -2.27 -0.24 -5.95
N GLU A 21 -2.21 -1.39 -6.62
CA GLU A 21 -3.34 -1.87 -7.40
C GLU A 21 -4.56 -2.16 -6.52
N VAL A 22 -4.34 -2.73 -5.34
CA VAL A 22 -5.44 -2.96 -4.40
C VAL A 22 -6.06 -1.65 -3.97
N LEU A 23 -5.23 -0.66 -3.64
CA LEU A 23 -5.75 0.66 -3.24
C LEU A 23 -6.61 1.27 -4.34
N LEU A 24 -6.13 1.24 -5.57
CA LEU A 24 -6.88 1.83 -6.68
C LEU A 24 -8.19 1.11 -6.93
N LEU A 25 -8.20 -0.21 -6.78
CA LEU A 25 -9.41 -0.99 -6.94
C LEU A 25 -10.44 -0.61 -5.86
N LEU A 26 -10.00 -0.50 -4.61
CA LEU A 26 -10.88 -0.13 -3.51
C LEU A 26 -11.43 1.29 -3.69
N LYS A 27 -10.59 2.21 -4.17
CA LYS A 27 -11.02 3.60 -4.41
C LYS A 27 -12.01 3.71 -5.56
N ARG A 28 -11.81 2.92 -6.61
CA ARG A 28 -12.67 2.99 -7.79
C ARG A 28 -14.10 2.68 -7.47
N ASP A 29 -14.33 1.80 -6.49
CA ASP A 29 -15.67 1.44 -6.05
C ASP A 29 -15.73 1.58 -4.53
N SER A 30 -15.62 2.83 -4.08
CA SER A 30 -15.39 3.14 -2.68
C SER A 30 -16.57 2.81 -1.77
N SER A 31 -17.75 2.62 -2.32
CA SER A 31 -18.93 2.24 -1.52
C SER A 31 -19.06 0.73 -1.36
N ARG A 32 -18.25 -0.03 -2.09
CA ARG A 32 -18.34 -1.48 -2.07
C ARG A 32 -17.51 -2.08 -0.94
N THR A 33 -18.10 -3.05 -0.26
CA THR A 33 -17.37 -3.87 0.71
C THR A 33 -16.76 -5.06 0.00
N TRP A 34 -15.46 -5.22 0.13
CA TRP A 34 -14.71 -6.28 -0.53
C TRP A 34 -14.31 -7.34 0.47
N THR A 35 -14.58 -8.59 0.14
CA THR A 35 -14.04 -9.71 0.92
C THR A 35 -12.66 -10.07 0.39
N VAL A 36 -11.86 -10.75 1.23
CA VAL A 36 -10.55 -11.22 0.78
C VAL A 36 -10.67 -12.14 -0.44
N PRO A 37 -11.57 -13.15 -0.45
CA PRO A 37 -11.70 -13.98 -1.65
C PRO A 37 -12.06 -13.20 -2.90
N ALA A 38 -12.91 -12.19 -2.79
CA ALA A 38 -13.27 -11.38 -3.95
C ALA A 38 -12.07 -10.61 -4.48
N LEU A 39 -11.25 -10.06 -3.60
CA LEU A 39 -10.05 -9.33 -4.01
C LEU A 39 -9.02 -10.29 -4.62
N VAL A 40 -8.85 -11.47 -4.04
CA VAL A 40 -7.95 -12.47 -4.58
C VAL A 40 -8.34 -12.81 -6.01
N GLN A 41 -9.62 -13.02 -6.25
CA GLN A 41 -10.11 -13.35 -7.57
C GLN A 41 -9.94 -12.19 -8.55
N GLU A 42 -10.31 -10.99 -8.12
CA GLU A 42 -10.22 -9.80 -8.97
C GLU A 42 -8.78 -9.47 -9.34
N MET A 43 -7.89 -9.56 -8.37
CA MET A 43 -6.49 -9.19 -8.54
C MET A 43 -5.65 -10.32 -9.10
N ARG A 44 -6.18 -11.54 -9.11
CA ARG A 44 -5.43 -12.73 -9.46
C ARG A 44 -4.17 -12.86 -8.61
N ALA A 45 -4.32 -12.55 -7.34
CA ALA A 45 -3.23 -12.56 -6.38
C ALA A 45 -3.45 -13.67 -5.36
N SER A 46 -2.43 -13.92 -4.55
CA SER A 46 -2.56 -14.94 -3.51
C SER A 46 -3.30 -14.39 -2.30
N ASN A 47 -3.90 -15.29 -1.53
CA ASN A 47 -4.58 -14.91 -0.30
C ASN A 47 -3.64 -14.22 0.69
N PRO A 48 -2.42 -14.75 0.96
CA PRO A 48 -1.51 -14.07 1.89
C PRO A 48 -1.12 -12.67 1.43
N LEU A 49 -0.94 -12.47 0.12
CA LEU A 49 -0.57 -11.15 -0.40
C LEU A 49 -1.69 -10.14 -0.15
N VAL A 50 -2.92 -10.50 -0.51
CA VAL A 50 -4.06 -9.60 -0.32
C VAL A 50 -4.29 -9.32 1.16
N THR A 51 -4.24 -10.35 1.99
CA THR A 51 -4.43 -10.19 3.43
C THR A 51 -3.38 -9.26 4.02
N GLY A 52 -2.12 -9.43 3.62
CA GLY A 52 -1.05 -8.56 4.11
C GLY A 52 -1.25 -7.11 3.73
N VAL A 53 -1.69 -6.85 2.49
CA VAL A 53 -1.98 -5.49 2.05
C VAL A 53 -3.12 -4.88 2.87
N LEU A 54 -4.18 -5.64 3.10
CA LEU A 54 -5.33 -5.13 3.85
C LEU A 54 -5.00 -4.88 5.31
N VAL A 55 -4.16 -5.72 5.91
CA VAL A 55 -3.70 -5.50 7.28
C VAL A 55 -2.95 -4.17 7.38
N THR A 56 -2.06 -3.90 6.43
CA THR A 56 -1.35 -2.63 6.40
C THR A 56 -2.31 -1.46 6.20
N PHE A 57 -3.24 -1.59 5.27
CA PHE A 57 -4.19 -0.51 4.99
C PHE A 57 -5.09 -0.24 6.18
N GLU A 58 -5.51 -1.26 6.89
CA GLU A 58 -6.31 -1.08 8.10
C GLU A 58 -5.49 -0.38 9.17
N ALA A 59 -4.25 -0.78 9.34
CA ALA A 59 -3.37 -0.20 10.35
C ALA A 59 -3.10 1.28 10.11
N VAL A 60 -2.95 1.69 8.84
CA VAL A 60 -2.70 3.11 8.53
C VAL A 60 -4.00 3.90 8.38
N GLY A 61 -5.16 3.26 8.43
CA GLY A 61 -6.43 3.96 8.41
C GLY A 61 -7.00 4.21 7.03
N LEU A 62 -6.57 3.49 6.02
CA LEU A 62 -7.10 3.64 4.66
C LEU A 62 -8.40 2.87 4.44
N VAL A 63 -8.56 1.75 5.14
CA VAL A 63 -9.74 0.91 5.02
C VAL A 63 -10.30 0.61 6.39
N ARG A 64 -11.58 0.29 6.41
CA ARG A 64 -12.27 -0.15 7.62
C ARG A 64 -12.76 -1.57 7.41
N ARG A 65 -12.53 -2.41 8.41
CA ARG A 65 -13.07 -3.75 8.38
C ARG A 65 -14.53 -3.71 8.82
N GLU A 66 -15.39 -4.36 8.04
CA GLU A 66 -16.81 -4.44 8.36
C GLU A 66 -17.10 -5.68 9.18
N GLU A 67 -18.27 -5.70 9.83
CA GLU A 67 -18.65 -6.80 10.71
C GLU A 67 -18.68 -8.15 10.01
N ASP A 68 -19.00 -8.15 8.72
CA ASP A 68 -19.05 -9.39 7.95
C ASP A 68 -17.67 -9.87 7.51
N GLY A 69 -16.61 -9.18 7.92
CA GLY A 69 -15.26 -9.55 7.55
C GLY A 69 -14.74 -8.93 6.28
N GLY A 70 -15.56 -8.15 5.58
CA GLY A 70 -15.14 -7.43 4.39
C GLY A 70 -14.44 -6.13 4.73
N TYR A 71 -13.87 -5.51 3.72
CA TYR A 71 -13.14 -4.24 3.86
C TYR A 71 -13.73 -3.21 2.92
N ILE A 72 -13.80 -1.97 3.40
CA ILE A 72 -14.30 -0.87 2.60
C ILE A 72 -13.29 0.28 2.66
N TYR A 73 -13.12 0.97 1.52
CA TYR A 73 -12.25 2.15 1.48
C TYR A 73 -12.87 3.24 2.35
N ALA A 74 -12.19 3.61 3.40
CA ALA A 74 -12.72 4.58 4.36
C ALA A 74 -11.56 5.28 5.06
N PRO A 75 -10.90 6.24 4.39
CA PRO A 75 -9.78 6.95 5.03
C PRO A 75 -10.22 7.59 6.33
N ALA A 76 -9.42 7.41 7.36
CA ALA A 76 -9.76 7.86 8.70
C ALA A 76 -9.63 9.37 8.89
N ALA A 77 -8.95 10.05 7.97
CA ALA A 77 -8.73 11.49 8.06
C ALA A 77 -8.71 12.10 6.67
N PRO A 78 -9.14 13.37 6.53
CA PRO A 78 -9.10 14.05 5.22
C PRO A 78 -7.70 14.12 4.62
N ALA A 79 -6.67 14.30 5.44
CA ALA A 79 -5.30 14.34 4.95
C ALA A 79 -4.89 13.01 4.32
N LEU A 80 -5.34 11.90 4.89
CA LEU A 80 -5.04 10.59 4.36
C LEU A 80 -5.78 10.35 3.05
N ALA A 81 -7.04 10.77 2.97
CA ALA A 81 -7.81 10.71 1.72
C ALA A 81 -7.12 11.51 0.63
N ALA A 82 -6.62 12.71 0.96
CA ALA A 82 -5.94 13.56 0.01
C ALA A 82 -4.66 12.90 -0.51
N LEU A 83 -3.91 12.24 0.36
CA LEU A 83 -2.69 11.54 -0.06
C LEU A 83 -3.00 10.37 -0.99
N ALA A 84 -4.06 9.62 -0.71
CA ALA A 84 -4.48 8.54 -1.59
C ALA A 84 -4.88 9.07 -2.96
N ASP A 85 -5.60 10.20 -2.99
CA ASP A 85 -5.98 10.84 -4.25
C ASP A 85 -4.76 11.34 -5.01
N GLN A 86 -3.79 11.92 -4.31
CA GLN A 86 -2.54 12.37 -4.93
C GLN A 86 -1.77 11.21 -5.53
N LEU A 87 -1.74 10.08 -4.84
CA LEU A 87 -1.07 8.90 -5.35
C LEU A 87 -1.73 8.40 -6.62
N GLU A 88 -3.05 8.32 -6.62
CA GLU A 88 -3.81 7.90 -7.79
C GLU A 88 -3.52 8.80 -8.98
N ASN A 89 -3.55 10.11 -8.75
CA ASN A 89 -3.28 11.08 -9.80
C ASN A 89 -1.84 10.99 -10.29
N ALA A 90 -0.89 10.85 -9.38
CA ALA A 90 0.52 10.72 -9.74
C ALA A 90 0.76 9.46 -10.57
N TYR A 91 0.11 8.36 -10.20
CA TYR A 91 0.26 7.12 -10.94
C TYR A 91 -0.33 7.24 -12.35
N ARG A 92 -1.45 7.94 -12.48
CA ARG A 92 -2.07 8.17 -13.78
C ARG A 92 -1.17 9.00 -14.69
N LEU A 93 -0.54 10.02 -14.13
CA LEU A 93 0.27 10.96 -14.91
C LEU A 93 1.71 10.50 -15.11
N ARG A 94 2.27 9.84 -14.10
CA ARG A 94 3.69 9.44 -14.11
C ARG A 94 3.85 8.05 -13.51
N PRO A 95 3.33 7.03 -14.19
CA PRO A 95 3.35 5.68 -13.60
C PRO A 95 4.77 5.18 -13.31
N ALA A 96 5.73 5.46 -14.19
CA ALA A 96 7.09 4.99 -13.96
C ALA A 96 7.71 5.63 -12.72
N ALA A 97 7.44 6.91 -12.48
CA ALA A 97 7.96 7.60 -11.31
C ALA A 97 7.38 7.01 -10.03
N VAL A 98 6.09 6.70 -10.04
CA VAL A 98 5.44 6.10 -8.86
C VAL A 98 5.98 4.70 -8.60
N VAL A 99 6.09 3.88 -9.63
CA VAL A 99 6.64 2.53 -9.47
C VAL A 99 8.07 2.60 -8.95
N LYS A 100 8.88 3.51 -9.49
CA LYS A 100 10.23 3.70 -9.01
C LYS A 100 10.26 4.10 -7.54
N ALA A 101 9.36 4.99 -7.13
CA ALA A 101 9.28 5.41 -5.73
C ALA A 101 8.93 4.23 -4.82
N ILE A 102 8.03 3.36 -5.25
CA ILE A 102 7.67 2.18 -4.47
C ILE A 102 8.85 1.23 -4.35
N LEU A 103 9.52 0.96 -5.47
CA LEU A 103 10.59 -0.02 -5.50
C LEU A 103 11.87 0.46 -4.86
N SER A 104 12.16 1.76 -4.95
CA SER A 104 13.39 2.33 -4.39
C SER A 104 13.20 2.87 -2.99
N SER A 105 11.97 2.92 -2.52
CA SER A 105 11.70 3.27 -1.13
C SER A 105 12.50 2.31 -0.24
N PRO A 106 13.20 2.83 0.78
CA PRO A 106 13.87 1.91 1.68
C PRO A 106 12.81 1.09 2.37
N ASN A 107 12.55 -0.03 1.79
CA ASN A 107 11.66 -1.01 2.35
C ASN A 107 12.30 -1.45 3.65
N ASP A 108 11.56 -1.36 4.73
CA ASP A 108 12.08 -1.71 6.03
C ASP A 108 12.61 -3.14 6.06
N LYS A 109 11.94 -4.02 5.36
CA LYS A 109 12.39 -5.41 5.30
C LYS A 109 13.73 -5.53 4.59
N LEU A 110 13.87 -4.85 3.48
CA LEU A 110 15.12 -4.87 2.73
C LEU A 110 16.23 -4.19 3.53
N GLN A 111 15.89 -3.09 4.16
CA GLN A 111 16.84 -2.37 4.98
C GLN A 111 17.28 -3.21 6.16
N SER A 112 16.33 -3.85 6.83
CA SER A 112 16.62 -4.73 7.95
C SER A 112 17.48 -5.90 7.52
N PHE A 113 17.20 -6.46 6.37
CA PHE A 113 17.98 -7.56 5.83
C PHE A 113 19.41 -7.12 5.55
N ALA A 114 19.56 -5.97 4.92
CA ALA A 114 20.88 -5.43 4.62
C ALA A 114 21.64 -5.12 5.90
N ASP A 115 20.96 -4.59 6.89
CA ASP A 115 21.57 -4.28 8.18
C ASP A 115 22.01 -5.55 8.90
N ALA A 116 21.19 -6.59 8.82
CA ALA A 116 21.56 -7.87 9.43
C ALA A 116 22.82 -8.45 8.79
N PHE A 117 22.91 -8.36 7.48
CA PHE A 117 24.10 -8.78 6.78
C PHE A 117 25.29 -7.93 7.15
N ARG A 118 25.09 -6.65 7.22
CA ARG A 118 26.17 -5.73 7.57
C ARG A 118 26.68 -6.00 8.97
N PHE A 119 25.79 -6.29 9.89
CA PHE A 119 26.19 -6.62 11.25
C PHE A 119 27.03 -7.88 11.29
N LYS A 120 26.63 -8.88 10.56
CA LYS A 120 27.41 -10.12 10.52
C LYS A 120 28.78 -9.88 9.94
N ASP A 121 28.86 -9.08 8.91
CA ASP A 121 30.14 -8.79 8.25
C ASP A 121 30.90 -7.71 8.98
N GLY A 122 30.20 -6.65 9.34
CA GLY A 122 30.82 -5.49 9.93
C GLY A 122 31.24 -5.70 11.37
N SER A 123 30.53 -6.56 12.06
CA SER A 123 30.90 -6.89 13.43
C SER A 123 32.06 -7.85 13.46
N THR A 124 32.33 -8.40 12.35
CA THR A 124 33.51 -9.28 12.20
C THR A 124 34.72 -8.48 11.92
#